data_d2b8d73ae777c8515258a2b78ae211fe
#
_entry.id   d2b8d73ae777c8515258a2b78ae211fe
#
_cell.length_a   1.000
_cell.length_b   1.000
_cell.length_c   1.000
_cell.angle_alpha   90.00
_cell.angle_beta   90.00
_cell.angle_gamma   90.00
#
_symmetry.space_group_name_H-M   'P 1'
#
loop_
_entity.id
_entity.type
_entity.pdbx_description
1 polymer ?
#
loop_
_entity_poly.entity_id
_entity_poly.type
_entity_poly.pdbx_seq_one_letter_code
_entity_poly.pdbx_strand_id
1 'polypeptide(L)'
;MNAVSANPYRTIVVGAGGHAKVVVDIFRTSQTYEVIGCIGREQDGQILNVPVLGDDALLPLLLEQGVRHAFIAIGNNATRLRLARHVQSLGFELINAISPLAYIAPSATLGYGIAVMPGGIIQPDARIGSLTIINTAATVDHDCIIGEACHLAPGTTLSGGVTVGDGSFLGTGTVVIDGIRIGAGCMIGAGAAVIRNIPDQTLAVGVPATVKRLLNQERT
;
A
#
# COMPACT_ATOMS: atom_id res chain seq x y z
N MET A 1 5.92 -10.33 -26.62
CA MET A 1 7.29 -9.81 -26.43
C MET A 1 7.17 -8.28 -26.40
N ASN A 2 7.00 -7.68 -25.24
CA ASN A 2 6.97 -6.23 -25.12
C ASN A 2 8.44 -5.75 -25.13
N ALA A 3 8.73 -4.82 -26.04
CA ALA A 3 10.04 -4.17 -26.11
C ALA A 3 10.32 -3.51 -24.75
N VAL A 4 11.32 -3.99 -24.03
CA VAL A 4 11.89 -3.32 -22.87
C VAL A 4 12.37 -1.95 -23.36
N SER A 5 11.85 -0.87 -22.80
CA SER A 5 12.32 0.48 -23.12
C SER A 5 13.82 0.54 -22.82
N ALA A 6 14.59 1.14 -23.70
CA ALA A 6 16.06 1.13 -23.64
C ALA A 6 16.65 1.74 -22.36
N ASN A 7 15.86 2.49 -21.56
CA ASN A 7 16.23 2.99 -20.24
C ASN A 7 15.03 2.96 -19.30
N PRO A 8 15.16 2.36 -18.10
CA PRO A 8 14.11 2.38 -17.10
C PRO A 8 13.84 3.82 -16.60
N TYR A 9 12.59 4.08 -16.20
CA TYR A 9 12.22 5.38 -15.64
C TYR A 9 12.86 5.58 -14.26
N ARG A 10 13.62 6.69 -14.11
CA ARG A 10 14.22 7.05 -12.81
C ARG A 10 13.14 7.38 -11.79
N THR A 11 13.19 6.73 -10.64
CA THR A 11 12.23 6.90 -9.55
C THR A 11 12.90 7.01 -8.19
N ILE A 12 12.23 7.63 -7.25
CA ILE A 12 12.61 7.65 -5.84
C ILE A 12 11.60 6.89 -4.99
N VAL A 13 12.07 6.34 -3.88
CA VAL A 13 11.24 5.70 -2.86
C VAL A 13 11.22 6.60 -1.62
N VAL A 14 10.07 7.15 -1.28
CA VAL A 14 9.88 7.96 -0.07
C VAL A 14 9.60 7.04 1.10
N GLY A 15 10.60 6.91 1.97
CA GLY A 15 10.68 5.97 3.07
C GLY A 15 11.98 5.17 3.01
N ALA A 16 12.62 4.92 4.18
CA ALA A 16 13.87 4.20 4.30
C ALA A 16 13.79 3.08 5.36
N GLY A 17 12.59 2.58 5.66
CA GLY A 17 12.37 1.51 6.63
C GLY A 17 12.20 0.12 6.01
N GLY A 18 11.70 -0.83 6.81
CA GLY A 18 11.48 -2.22 6.36
C GLY A 18 10.57 -2.35 5.14
N HIS A 19 9.53 -1.51 5.03
CA HIS A 19 8.63 -1.50 3.88
C HIS A 19 9.34 -1.07 2.58
N ALA A 20 10.26 -0.11 2.67
CA ALA A 20 11.08 0.32 1.55
C ALA A 20 11.96 -0.80 0.99
N LYS A 21 12.45 -1.72 1.83
CA LYS A 21 13.24 -2.88 1.37
C LYS A 21 12.45 -3.73 0.38
N VAL A 22 11.18 -4.05 0.70
CA VAL A 22 10.34 -4.88 -0.17
C VAL A 22 10.00 -4.13 -1.46
N VAL A 23 9.71 -2.82 -1.38
CA VAL A 23 9.41 -1.98 -2.55
C VAL A 23 10.62 -1.88 -3.49
N VAL A 24 11.82 -1.64 -2.96
CA VAL A 24 13.06 -1.61 -3.76
C VAL A 24 13.29 -2.94 -4.45
N ASP A 25 13.07 -4.07 -3.76
CA ASP A 25 13.19 -5.41 -4.35
C ASP A 25 12.20 -5.63 -5.49
N ILE A 26 10.95 -5.20 -5.33
CA ILE A 26 9.92 -5.24 -6.39
C ILE A 26 10.36 -4.46 -7.63
N PHE A 27 10.83 -3.22 -7.47
CA PHE A 27 11.27 -2.41 -8.62
C PHE A 27 12.48 -3.00 -9.33
N ARG A 28 13.42 -3.58 -8.59
CA ARG A 28 14.57 -4.28 -9.19
C ARG A 28 14.15 -5.48 -10.04
N THR A 29 13.15 -6.22 -9.56
CA THR A 29 12.68 -7.44 -10.24
C THR A 29 11.84 -7.10 -11.47
N SER A 30 11.04 -6.02 -11.42
CA SER A 30 10.18 -5.60 -12.53
C SER A 30 10.93 -4.92 -13.69
N GLN A 31 12.10 -4.34 -13.43
CA GLN A 31 12.97 -3.63 -14.39
C GLN A 31 12.30 -2.45 -15.12
N THR A 32 11.09 -2.06 -14.75
CA THR A 32 10.38 -0.92 -15.36
C THR A 32 10.90 0.42 -14.83
N TYR A 33 11.30 0.44 -13.56
CA TYR A 33 11.77 1.62 -12.85
C TYR A 33 13.16 1.38 -12.26
N GLU A 34 14.02 2.39 -12.38
CA GLU A 34 15.32 2.45 -11.70
C GLU A 34 15.18 3.27 -10.42
N VAL A 35 15.30 2.63 -9.26
CA VAL A 35 15.31 3.34 -7.97
C VAL A 35 16.67 3.99 -7.78
N ILE A 36 16.73 5.32 -7.94
CA ILE A 36 17.99 6.08 -7.82
C ILE A 36 18.31 6.45 -6.37
N GLY A 37 17.34 6.40 -5.47
CA GLY A 37 17.54 6.69 -4.06
C GLY A 37 16.26 6.55 -3.23
N CYS A 38 16.46 6.44 -1.92
CA CYS A 38 15.41 6.51 -0.91
C CYS A 38 15.44 7.87 -0.22
N ILE A 39 14.27 8.39 0.16
CA ILE A 39 14.12 9.61 0.96
C ILE A 39 13.78 9.19 2.39
N GLY A 40 14.61 9.60 3.35
CA GLY A 40 14.45 9.26 4.76
C GLY A 40 15.35 10.10 5.65
N ARG A 41 15.16 10.03 6.97
CA ARG A 41 15.89 10.88 7.92
C ARG A 41 17.33 10.47 8.17
N GLU A 42 17.67 9.19 7.98
CA GLU A 42 19.03 8.67 8.17
C GLU A 42 19.83 8.94 6.90
N GLN A 43 20.65 10.00 6.93
CA GLN A 43 21.63 10.27 5.89
C GLN A 43 22.73 9.19 5.94
N ASP A 44 23.36 8.91 4.79
CA ASP A 44 24.43 7.91 4.61
C ASP A 44 24.03 6.44 4.78
N GLY A 45 22.73 6.15 4.94
CA GLY A 45 22.19 4.80 4.94
C GLY A 45 21.98 4.23 3.54
N GLN A 46 21.76 2.91 3.48
CA GLN A 46 21.41 2.21 2.25
C GLN A 46 20.25 1.24 2.48
N ILE A 47 19.37 1.14 1.49
CA ILE A 47 18.29 0.15 1.41
C ILE A 47 18.59 -0.80 0.25
N LEU A 48 19.06 -2.01 0.55
CA LEU A 48 19.49 -2.98 -0.46
C LEU A 48 20.46 -2.37 -1.49
N ASN A 49 21.49 -1.66 -1.05
CA ASN A 49 22.46 -0.92 -1.88
C ASN A 49 21.87 0.27 -2.69
N VAL A 50 20.66 0.72 -2.38
CA VAL A 50 20.11 1.99 -2.86
C VAL A 50 20.40 3.05 -1.81
N PRO A 51 21.06 4.18 -2.15
CA PRO A 51 21.43 5.19 -1.16
C PRO A 51 20.19 5.87 -0.56
N VAL A 52 20.27 6.22 0.72
CA VAL A 52 19.34 7.18 1.35
C VAL A 52 19.90 8.57 1.08
N LEU A 53 19.23 9.34 0.22
CA LEU A 53 19.71 10.63 -0.29
C LEU A 53 19.60 11.76 0.74
N GLY A 54 18.67 11.64 1.69
CA GLY A 54 18.33 12.65 2.69
C GLY A 54 16.83 12.72 2.90
N ASP A 55 16.34 13.82 3.43
CA ASP A 55 14.92 14.05 3.76
C ASP A 55 14.12 14.71 2.62
N ASP A 56 12.87 15.04 2.91
CA ASP A 56 11.90 15.58 1.96
C ASP A 56 12.35 16.94 1.34
N ALA A 57 13.31 17.65 1.94
CA ALA A 57 13.82 18.93 1.43
C ALA A 57 14.56 18.76 0.09
N LEU A 58 15.01 17.55 -0.25
CA LEU A 58 15.65 17.23 -1.53
C LEU A 58 14.68 17.04 -2.70
N LEU A 59 13.40 16.86 -2.44
CA LEU A 59 12.42 16.56 -3.48
C LEU A 59 12.37 17.60 -4.61
N PRO A 60 12.36 18.94 -4.36
CA PRO A 60 12.40 19.93 -5.43
C PRO A 60 13.63 19.81 -6.32
N LEU A 61 14.82 19.61 -5.74
CA LEU A 61 16.07 19.45 -6.49
C LEU A 61 16.04 18.19 -7.39
N LEU A 62 15.47 17.09 -6.90
CA LEU A 62 15.34 15.86 -7.69
C LEU A 62 14.41 16.05 -8.90
N LEU A 63 13.34 16.85 -8.75
CA LEU A 63 12.49 17.24 -9.87
C LEU A 63 13.24 18.08 -10.90
N GLU A 64 14.06 19.05 -10.47
CA GLU A 64 14.91 19.85 -11.37
C GLU A 64 15.91 18.96 -12.14
N GLN A 65 16.39 17.89 -11.51
CA GLN A 65 17.24 16.87 -12.13
C GLN A 65 16.48 15.88 -13.05
N GLY A 66 15.19 16.10 -13.27
CA GLY A 66 14.35 15.31 -14.19
C GLY A 66 13.75 14.03 -13.61
N VAL A 67 13.85 13.80 -12.30
CA VAL A 67 13.15 12.68 -11.66
C VAL A 67 11.68 13.01 -11.54
N ARG A 68 10.81 12.20 -12.15
CA ARG A 68 9.36 12.47 -12.22
C ARG A 68 8.53 11.50 -11.41
N HIS A 69 9.05 10.32 -11.11
CA HIS A 69 8.30 9.24 -10.49
C HIS A 69 8.70 9.04 -9.03
N ALA A 70 7.72 8.78 -8.18
CA ALA A 70 7.92 8.49 -6.78
C ALA A 70 7.00 7.36 -6.29
N PHE A 71 7.45 6.62 -5.29
CA PHE A 71 6.63 5.67 -4.54
C PHE A 71 6.73 5.95 -3.04
N ILE A 72 5.59 5.91 -2.32
CA ILE A 72 5.55 6.18 -0.87
C ILE A 72 5.61 4.86 -0.09
N ALA A 73 6.80 4.49 0.37
CA ALA A 73 7.05 3.23 1.06
C ALA A 73 6.85 3.33 2.59
N ILE A 74 5.68 3.77 3.01
CA ILE A 74 5.30 3.97 4.42
C ILE A 74 4.10 3.11 4.78
N GLY A 75 4.24 2.23 5.78
CA GLY A 75 3.18 1.32 6.21
C GLY A 75 2.02 2.00 6.96
N ASN A 76 2.29 3.11 7.68
CA ASN A 76 1.23 3.86 8.36
C ASN A 76 0.35 4.62 7.37
N ASN A 77 -0.96 4.34 7.38
CA ASN A 77 -1.92 4.84 6.39
C ASN A 77 -2.00 6.38 6.36
N ALA A 78 -2.12 7.03 7.52
CA ALA A 78 -2.24 8.48 7.60
C ALA A 78 -0.95 9.19 7.14
N THR A 79 0.21 8.68 7.53
CA THR A 79 1.51 9.21 7.11
C THR A 79 1.71 9.02 5.61
N ARG A 80 1.37 7.84 5.07
CA ARG A 80 1.45 7.54 3.62
C ARG A 80 0.58 8.51 2.82
N LEU A 81 -0.67 8.72 3.23
CA LEU A 81 -1.59 9.64 2.57
C LEU A 81 -1.07 11.09 2.59
N ARG A 82 -0.58 11.55 3.75
CA ARG A 82 -0.03 12.91 3.90
C ARG A 82 1.20 13.12 3.01
N LEU A 83 2.14 12.18 2.99
CA LEU A 83 3.34 12.26 2.16
C LEU A 83 3.01 12.15 0.68
N ALA A 84 2.07 11.30 0.28
CA ALA A 84 1.61 11.20 -1.09
C ALA A 84 1.08 12.53 -1.62
N ARG A 85 0.20 13.19 -0.87
CA ARG A 85 -0.32 14.52 -1.23
C ARG A 85 0.78 15.57 -1.35
N HIS A 86 1.74 15.56 -0.43
CA HIS A 86 2.88 16.47 -0.49
C HIS A 86 3.73 16.23 -1.74
N VAL A 87 4.14 15.00 -2.00
CA VAL A 87 4.97 14.63 -3.16
C VAL A 87 4.26 14.95 -4.48
N GLN A 88 2.95 14.70 -4.58
CA GLN A 88 2.15 15.09 -5.75
C GLN A 88 2.05 16.60 -5.91
N SER A 89 1.91 17.37 -4.82
CA SER A 89 1.84 18.84 -4.89
C SER A 89 3.13 19.49 -5.41
N LEU A 90 4.27 18.80 -5.27
CA LEU A 90 5.54 19.19 -5.86
C LEU A 90 5.63 18.87 -7.36
N GLY A 91 4.79 17.99 -7.90
CA GLY A 91 4.76 17.62 -9.31
C GLY A 91 5.27 16.22 -9.64
N PHE A 92 5.51 15.36 -8.64
CA PHE A 92 5.81 13.95 -8.87
C PHE A 92 4.57 13.15 -9.27
N GLU A 93 4.77 12.18 -10.14
CA GLU A 93 3.79 11.13 -10.46
C GLU A 93 4.00 9.96 -9.51
N LEU A 94 2.93 9.53 -8.83
CA LEU A 94 2.97 8.35 -7.95
C LEU A 94 2.71 7.07 -8.76
N ILE A 95 3.71 6.19 -8.76
CA ILE A 95 3.69 4.93 -9.49
C ILE A 95 3.27 3.76 -8.59
N ASN A 96 2.83 2.66 -9.20
CA ASN A 96 2.49 1.42 -8.50
C ASN A 96 3.72 0.51 -8.35
N ALA A 97 3.88 -0.12 -7.18
CA ALA A 97 4.89 -1.15 -6.91
C ALA A 97 4.21 -2.53 -6.92
N ILE A 98 4.21 -3.18 -8.07
CA ILE A 98 3.55 -4.48 -8.26
C ILE A 98 4.60 -5.56 -8.41
N SER A 99 4.58 -6.53 -7.49
CA SER A 99 5.49 -7.68 -7.56
C SER A 99 5.19 -8.54 -8.80
N PRO A 100 6.21 -8.98 -9.55
CA PRO A 100 6.03 -9.97 -10.61
C PRO A 100 5.45 -11.31 -10.12
N LEU A 101 5.50 -11.56 -8.81
CA LEU A 101 4.90 -12.74 -8.16
C LEU A 101 3.47 -12.50 -7.66
N ALA A 102 2.86 -11.35 -7.97
CA ALA A 102 1.46 -11.06 -7.69
C ALA A 102 0.59 -11.47 -8.87
N TYR A 103 -0.66 -11.84 -8.58
CA TYR A 103 -1.69 -12.03 -9.60
C TYR A 103 -2.69 -10.89 -9.53
N ILE A 104 -2.96 -10.26 -10.66
CA ILE A 104 -3.99 -9.24 -10.81
C ILE A 104 -4.85 -9.62 -12.00
N ALA A 105 -6.14 -9.84 -11.75
CA ALA A 105 -7.08 -10.18 -12.81
C ALA A 105 -7.21 -9.03 -13.83
N PRO A 106 -7.34 -9.31 -15.12
CA PRO A 106 -7.42 -8.26 -16.16
C PRO A 106 -8.59 -7.29 -16.01
N SER A 107 -9.68 -7.70 -15.37
CA SER A 107 -10.86 -6.85 -15.11
C SER A 107 -10.76 -6.07 -13.79
N ALA A 108 -9.76 -6.34 -12.94
CA ALA A 108 -9.55 -5.57 -11.72
C ALA A 108 -9.06 -4.15 -12.06
N THR A 109 -9.48 -3.18 -11.25
CA THR A 109 -9.06 -1.78 -11.41
C THR A 109 -8.22 -1.32 -10.23
N LEU A 110 -7.11 -0.67 -10.54
CA LEU A 110 -6.16 -0.15 -9.56
C LEU A 110 -6.05 1.37 -9.68
N GLY A 111 -6.03 2.06 -8.55
CA GLY A 111 -5.60 3.45 -8.47
C GLY A 111 -4.09 3.61 -8.64
N TYR A 112 -3.54 4.69 -8.12
CA TYR A 112 -2.09 5.00 -8.16
C TYR A 112 -1.43 4.83 -6.78
N GLY A 113 -0.10 4.69 -6.77
CA GLY A 113 0.69 4.56 -5.53
C GLY A 113 0.41 3.28 -4.75
N ILE A 114 -0.13 2.26 -5.39
CA ILE A 114 -0.50 0.98 -4.79
C ILE A 114 0.73 0.08 -4.68
N ALA A 115 0.86 -0.62 -3.56
CA ALA A 115 1.77 -1.75 -3.44
C ALA A 115 1.00 -3.06 -3.53
N VAL A 116 1.40 -3.96 -4.41
CA VAL A 116 0.98 -5.37 -4.40
C VAL A 116 2.24 -6.23 -4.20
N MET A 117 2.35 -6.79 -3.00
CA MET A 117 3.54 -7.52 -2.57
C MET A 117 3.57 -8.95 -3.14
N PRO A 118 4.71 -9.68 -3.02
CA PRO A 118 4.82 -11.07 -3.47
C PRO A 118 3.68 -11.96 -2.96
N GLY A 119 3.08 -12.74 -3.86
CA GLY A 119 1.94 -13.61 -3.55
C GLY A 119 0.61 -12.88 -3.30
N GLY A 120 0.57 -11.56 -3.47
CA GLY A 120 -0.69 -10.81 -3.45
C GLY A 120 -1.59 -11.23 -4.62
N ILE A 121 -2.90 -11.42 -4.36
CA ILE A 121 -3.87 -11.86 -5.35
C ILE A 121 -5.04 -10.86 -5.37
N ILE A 122 -5.36 -10.35 -6.56
CA ILE A 122 -6.52 -9.49 -6.80
C ILE A 122 -7.37 -10.13 -7.91
N GLN A 123 -8.57 -10.55 -7.55
CA GLN A 123 -9.47 -11.31 -8.40
C GLN A 123 -10.34 -10.42 -9.31
N PRO A 124 -11.10 -11.02 -10.26
CA PRO A 124 -11.93 -10.26 -11.21
C PRO A 124 -12.85 -9.23 -10.56
N ASP A 125 -12.96 -8.08 -11.25
CA ASP A 125 -13.86 -6.96 -10.92
C ASP A 125 -13.60 -6.31 -9.55
N ALA A 126 -12.53 -6.70 -8.85
CA ALA A 126 -12.08 -6.01 -7.65
C ALA A 126 -11.58 -4.59 -7.98
N ARG A 127 -11.88 -3.63 -7.10
CA ARG A 127 -11.50 -2.22 -7.23
C ARG A 127 -10.63 -1.81 -6.06
N ILE A 128 -9.41 -1.39 -6.33
CA ILE A 128 -8.44 -1.02 -5.30
C ILE A 128 -8.18 0.48 -5.37
N GLY A 129 -8.50 1.19 -4.30
CA GLY A 129 -8.26 2.63 -4.16
C GLY A 129 -6.78 2.97 -4.10
N SER A 130 -6.45 4.21 -4.48
CA SER A 130 -5.08 4.73 -4.52
C SER A 130 -4.37 4.59 -3.18
N LEU A 131 -3.05 4.48 -3.20
CA LEU A 131 -2.20 4.40 -2.01
C LEU A 131 -2.45 3.17 -1.11
N THR A 132 -3.19 2.18 -1.58
CA THR A 132 -3.49 0.97 -0.80
C THR A 132 -2.35 -0.04 -0.88
N ILE A 133 -2.12 -0.75 0.22
CA ILE A 133 -1.13 -1.83 0.32
C ILE A 133 -1.87 -3.16 0.40
N ILE A 134 -1.67 -4.01 -0.61
CA ILE A 134 -1.99 -5.43 -0.61
C ILE A 134 -0.69 -6.16 -0.27
N ASN A 135 -0.51 -6.49 1.01
CA ASN A 135 0.76 -6.98 1.52
C ASN A 135 1.02 -8.45 1.15
N THR A 136 2.16 -9.00 1.55
CA THR A 136 2.63 -10.35 1.22
C THR A 136 1.53 -11.39 1.43
N ALA A 137 1.21 -12.14 0.38
CA ALA A 137 0.19 -13.19 0.36
C ALA A 137 -1.22 -12.73 0.80
N ALA A 138 -1.51 -11.44 0.75
CA ALA A 138 -2.89 -10.96 0.98
C ALA A 138 -3.73 -11.21 -0.27
N THR A 139 -4.99 -11.61 -0.07
CA THR A 139 -5.91 -11.95 -1.17
C THR A 139 -7.17 -11.10 -1.10
N VAL A 140 -7.57 -10.58 -2.26
CA VAL A 140 -8.79 -9.82 -2.48
C VAL A 140 -9.60 -10.56 -3.54
N ASP A 141 -10.71 -11.14 -3.15
CA ASP A 141 -11.55 -11.93 -4.05
C ASP A 141 -12.40 -11.03 -4.96
N HIS A 142 -13.20 -11.67 -5.84
CA HIS A 142 -14.00 -10.99 -6.86
C HIS A 142 -14.98 -9.97 -6.28
N ASP A 143 -15.30 -8.93 -7.03
CA ASP A 143 -16.26 -7.86 -6.69
C ASP A 143 -15.95 -7.07 -5.41
N CYS A 144 -14.76 -7.21 -4.84
CA CYS A 144 -14.34 -6.46 -3.67
C CYS A 144 -14.09 -4.98 -4.00
N ILE A 145 -14.42 -4.09 -3.05
CA ILE A 145 -14.15 -2.65 -3.14
C ILE A 145 -13.28 -2.24 -1.97
N ILE A 146 -12.03 -1.89 -2.25
CA ILE A 146 -11.06 -1.44 -1.24
C ILE A 146 -10.82 0.06 -1.44
N GLY A 147 -11.05 0.83 -0.39
CA GLY A 147 -10.91 2.28 -0.39
C GLY A 147 -9.47 2.78 -0.53
N GLU A 148 -9.30 4.11 -0.46
CA GLU A 148 -8.01 4.79 -0.53
C GLU A 148 -7.18 4.55 0.74
N ALA A 149 -5.86 4.48 0.57
CA ALA A 149 -4.88 4.39 1.66
C ALA A 149 -5.16 3.27 2.69
N CYS A 150 -5.80 2.18 2.27
CA CYS A 150 -5.96 0.98 3.08
C CYS A 150 -4.66 0.19 3.20
N HIS A 151 -4.58 -0.67 4.22
CA HIS A 151 -3.48 -1.62 4.35
C HIS A 151 -4.02 -2.99 4.74
N LEU A 152 -4.02 -3.92 3.81
CA LEU A 152 -4.26 -5.33 4.05
C LEU A 152 -2.91 -5.95 4.41
N ALA A 153 -2.68 -6.23 5.69
CA ALA A 153 -1.42 -6.76 6.20
C ALA A 153 -1.14 -8.19 5.70
N PRO A 154 0.07 -8.75 5.88
CA PRO A 154 0.42 -10.05 5.35
C PRO A 154 -0.60 -11.15 5.66
N GLY A 155 -0.96 -11.94 4.65
CA GLY A 155 -1.90 -13.05 4.80
C GLY A 155 -3.35 -12.66 5.08
N THR A 156 -3.73 -11.40 4.92
CA THR A 156 -5.14 -10.98 4.96
C THR A 156 -5.91 -11.64 3.81
N THR A 157 -7.08 -12.22 4.11
CA THR A 157 -7.93 -12.87 3.10
C THR A 157 -9.32 -12.26 3.13
N LEU A 158 -9.75 -11.70 2.00
CA LEU A 158 -11.11 -11.20 1.79
C LEU A 158 -11.84 -12.14 0.82
N SER A 159 -13.00 -12.62 1.21
CA SER A 159 -13.91 -13.35 0.31
C SER A 159 -14.64 -12.37 -0.63
N GLY A 160 -15.45 -12.91 -1.56
CA GLY A 160 -16.13 -12.11 -2.59
C GLY A 160 -17.02 -10.99 -2.07
N GLY A 161 -17.09 -9.88 -2.79
CA GLY A 161 -18.01 -8.76 -2.51
C GLY A 161 -17.73 -7.97 -1.22
N VAL A 162 -16.56 -8.15 -0.60
CA VAL A 162 -16.16 -7.40 0.61
C VAL A 162 -15.88 -5.94 0.28
N THR A 163 -16.40 -5.03 1.11
CA THR A 163 -16.09 -3.60 1.03
C THR A 163 -15.24 -3.18 2.23
N VAL A 164 -14.11 -2.49 1.98
CA VAL A 164 -13.24 -1.90 3.02
C VAL A 164 -13.17 -0.40 2.79
N GLY A 165 -13.61 0.40 3.76
CA GLY A 165 -13.58 1.87 3.69
C GLY A 165 -12.18 2.45 3.83
N ASP A 166 -12.01 3.70 3.36
CA ASP A 166 -10.74 4.43 3.27
C ASP A 166 -9.94 4.41 4.58
N GLY A 167 -8.63 4.35 4.48
CA GLY A 167 -7.70 4.45 5.60
C GLY A 167 -7.73 3.28 6.57
N SER A 168 -8.49 2.21 6.30
CA SER A 168 -8.60 1.06 7.19
C SER A 168 -7.36 0.17 7.14
N PHE A 169 -7.02 -0.41 8.31
CA PHE A 169 -5.93 -1.34 8.49
C PHE A 169 -6.47 -2.71 8.93
N LEU A 170 -6.18 -3.74 8.15
CA LEU A 170 -6.50 -5.13 8.48
C LEU A 170 -5.19 -5.83 8.89
N GLY A 171 -5.14 -6.26 10.15
CA GLY A 171 -3.95 -6.89 10.73
C GLY A 171 -3.59 -8.23 10.08
N THR A 172 -2.34 -8.65 10.27
CA THR A 172 -1.78 -9.90 9.71
C THR A 172 -2.70 -11.08 9.94
N GLY A 173 -3.00 -11.85 8.88
CA GLY A 173 -3.84 -13.04 8.96
C GLY A 173 -5.32 -12.77 9.24
N THR A 174 -5.81 -11.55 9.07
CA THR A 174 -7.26 -11.27 9.14
C THR A 174 -7.99 -12.03 8.04
N VAL A 175 -9.12 -12.65 8.36
CA VAL A 175 -10.03 -13.28 7.39
C VAL A 175 -11.39 -12.61 7.45
N VAL A 176 -12.00 -12.36 6.28
CA VAL A 176 -13.30 -11.69 6.15
C VAL A 176 -14.19 -12.53 5.25
N ILE A 177 -15.38 -12.93 5.75
CA ILE A 177 -16.34 -13.68 4.94
C ILE A 177 -16.99 -12.80 3.87
N ASP A 178 -17.67 -13.42 2.91
CA ASP A 178 -18.30 -12.76 1.77
C ASP A 178 -19.33 -11.68 2.16
N GLY A 179 -19.42 -10.64 1.33
CA GLY A 179 -20.42 -9.57 1.42
C GLY A 179 -20.27 -8.64 2.63
N ILE A 180 -19.22 -8.77 3.42
CA ILE A 180 -19.00 -7.94 4.62
C ILE A 180 -18.55 -6.52 4.24
N ARG A 181 -19.07 -5.53 4.99
CA ARG A 181 -18.61 -4.16 4.97
C ARG A 181 -17.77 -3.85 6.21
N ILE A 182 -16.54 -3.45 6.02
CA ILE A 182 -15.66 -2.81 7.01
C ILE A 182 -15.67 -1.31 6.71
N GLY A 183 -16.03 -0.48 7.69
CA GLY A 183 -16.11 0.96 7.55
C GLY A 183 -14.76 1.65 7.32
N ALA A 184 -14.76 2.97 7.15
CA ALA A 184 -13.55 3.78 6.99
C ALA A 184 -12.79 3.95 8.30
N GLY A 185 -11.44 4.06 8.24
CA GLY A 185 -10.59 4.30 9.40
C GLY A 185 -10.65 3.20 10.45
N CYS A 186 -11.04 1.98 10.08
CA CYS A 186 -11.08 0.84 10.99
C CYS A 186 -9.69 0.25 11.23
N MET A 187 -9.52 -0.34 12.40
CA MET A 187 -8.37 -1.16 12.74
C MET A 187 -8.85 -2.57 13.12
N ILE A 188 -8.52 -3.54 12.30
CA ILE A 188 -8.83 -4.95 12.55
C ILE A 188 -7.58 -5.63 13.11
N GLY A 189 -7.71 -6.30 14.26
CA GLY A 189 -6.58 -6.97 14.91
C GLY A 189 -6.07 -8.18 14.13
N ALA A 190 -4.79 -8.50 14.29
CA ALA A 190 -4.18 -9.67 13.66
C ALA A 190 -4.93 -10.97 14.01
N GLY A 191 -5.10 -11.86 13.02
CA GLY A 191 -5.80 -13.14 13.18
C GLY A 191 -7.31 -13.02 13.42
N ALA A 192 -7.90 -11.85 13.25
CA ALA A 192 -9.35 -11.68 13.45
C ALA A 192 -10.17 -12.36 12.36
N ALA A 193 -11.30 -12.96 12.72
CA ALA A 193 -12.31 -13.51 11.80
C ALA A 193 -13.52 -12.57 11.76
N VAL A 194 -13.63 -11.78 10.70
CA VAL A 194 -14.72 -10.80 10.54
C VAL A 194 -15.91 -11.47 9.85
N ILE A 195 -16.96 -11.69 10.61
CA ILE A 195 -18.21 -12.36 10.17
C ILE A 195 -19.44 -11.45 10.25
N ARG A 196 -19.26 -10.17 10.53
CA ARG A 196 -20.30 -9.14 10.59
C ARG A 196 -19.73 -7.81 10.17
N ASN A 197 -20.58 -6.90 9.67
CA ASN A 197 -20.18 -5.54 9.33
C ASN A 197 -19.54 -4.81 10.51
N ILE A 198 -18.49 -4.05 10.22
CA ILE A 198 -17.75 -3.24 11.20
C ILE A 198 -18.04 -1.76 10.90
N PRO A 199 -18.53 -0.99 11.89
CA PRO A 199 -18.76 0.46 11.72
C PRO A 199 -17.46 1.24 11.49
N ASP A 200 -17.57 2.45 10.95
CA ASP A 200 -16.44 3.36 10.75
C ASP A 200 -15.68 3.65 12.05
N GLN A 201 -14.41 3.98 11.93
CA GLN A 201 -13.55 4.43 13.04
C GLN A 201 -13.54 3.46 14.24
N THR A 202 -13.44 2.18 13.98
CA THR A 202 -13.61 1.12 14.99
C THR A 202 -12.37 0.24 15.11
N LEU A 203 -12.00 -0.11 16.33
CA LEU A 203 -11.11 -1.23 16.64
C LEU A 203 -11.96 -2.49 16.84
N ALA A 204 -11.73 -3.51 16.00
CA ALA A 204 -12.35 -4.83 16.14
C ALA A 204 -11.28 -5.93 16.17
N VAL A 205 -11.41 -6.90 17.08
CA VAL A 205 -10.44 -7.99 17.25
C VAL A 205 -11.13 -9.30 17.64
N GLY A 206 -10.47 -10.42 17.40
CA GLY A 206 -10.84 -11.76 17.90
C GLY A 206 -11.49 -12.66 16.87
N VAL A 207 -11.83 -13.86 17.30
CA VAL A 207 -12.48 -14.91 16.51
C VAL A 207 -13.73 -15.41 17.27
N PRO A 208 -14.93 -14.96 16.86
CA PRO A 208 -15.22 -13.95 15.85
C PRO A 208 -14.79 -12.54 16.27
N ALA A 209 -14.52 -11.66 15.28
CA ALA A 209 -14.17 -10.29 15.53
C ALA A 209 -15.32 -9.52 16.21
N THR A 210 -14.98 -8.82 17.29
CA THR A 210 -15.91 -7.97 18.03
C THR A 210 -15.37 -6.57 18.19
N VAL A 211 -16.25 -5.56 18.08
CA VAL A 211 -15.94 -4.16 18.33
C VAL A 211 -15.47 -3.99 19.77
N LYS A 212 -14.29 -3.38 19.98
CA LYS A 212 -13.73 -3.09 21.29
C LYS A 212 -13.90 -1.63 21.69
N ARG A 213 -13.72 -0.71 20.74
CA ARG A 213 -13.87 0.73 20.96
C ARG A 213 -13.93 1.50 19.65
N LEU A 214 -14.41 2.73 19.70
CA LEU A 214 -14.23 3.71 18.64
C LEU A 214 -12.81 4.30 18.71
N LEU A 215 -12.22 4.62 17.56
CA LEU A 215 -10.84 5.13 17.46
C LEU A 215 -10.74 6.64 17.69
N ASN A 216 -11.83 7.39 17.46
CA ASN A 216 -11.88 8.85 17.58
C ASN A 216 -12.26 9.35 18.99
N GLN A 217 -12.40 8.47 19.97
CA GLN A 217 -12.54 8.89 21.37
C GLN A 217 -11.13 9.14 21.92
N GLU A 218 -10.67 10.41 21.85
CA GLU A 218 -9.57 10.86 22.69
C GLU A 218 -9.87 10.47 24.14
N ARG A 219 -8.89 9.85 24.79
CA ARG A 219 -8.99 9.62 26.23
C ARG A 219 -8.99 11.00 26.89
N THR A 220 -10.18 11.46 27.31
CA THR A 220 -10.30 12.54 28.30
C THR A 220 -9.71 12.08 29.64
#